data_659f2abec7d99304b1ff718b4c4ae35a
#
_entry.id   659f2abec7d99304b1ff718b4c4ae35a
#
_cell.length_a   1.000
_cell.length_b   1.000
_cell.length_c   1.000
_cell.angle_alpha   90.00
_cell.angle_beta   90.00
_cell.angle_gamma   90.00
#
_symmetry.space_group_name_H-M   'P 1'
#
loop_
_entity.id
_entity.type
_entity.pdbx_description
1 polymer ?
#
loop_
_entity_poly.entity_id
_entity_poly.type
_entity_poly.pdbx_seq_one_letter_code
_entity_poly.pdbx_strand_id
1 'polypeptide(L)'
;TRVTGNPDFYRSPTDMGVNMAGYCIYDDDAVCEASKQEVIRRYYKTACDCKLGREKDSTLEKIKSIMQQLGVTPRDRHTVTPALEKSQAANAPAAALELEDGRIITGRKTQLMSASASAVVNSVKALAGLDDKIMLISPIVLEPILRLKGEIPVWAVQARCSSLTMYL
;
A
#
# COMPACT_ATOMS: atom_id res chain seq x y z
N THR A 1 -20.00 22.21 -18.20
CA THR A 1 -20.07 23.20 -19.29
C THR A 1 -21.25 22.97 -20.24
N ARG A 2 -21.59 21.73 -20.56
CA ARG A 2 -22.66 21.38 -21.49
C ARG A 2 -24.08 21.69 -20.93
N VAL A 3 -24.25 21.62 -19.62
CA VAL A 3 -25.53 21.81 -18.94
C VAL A 3 -25.67 23.26 -18.43
N THR A 4 -24.61 23.84 -17.93
CA THR A 4 -24.62 25.14 -17.27
C THR A 4 -24.07 26.27 -18.15
N GLY A 5 -23.38 25.96 -19.25
CA GLY A 5 -22.69 26.93 -20.10
C GLY A 5 -21.51 27.65 -19.45
N ASN A 6 -21.26 27.42 -18.16
CA ASN A 6 -20.18 28.03 -17.42
C ASN A 6 -19.01 27.01 -17.24
N PRO A 7 -17.81 27.31 -17.80
CA PRO A 7 -16.66 26.41 -17.67
C PRO A 7 -16.12 26.32 -16.23
N ASP A 8 -16.39 27.30 -15.39
CA ASP A 8 -15.89 27.39 -14.03
C ASP A 8 -16.80 26.72 -12.98
N PHE A 9 -17.98 26.24 -13.40
CA PHE A 9 -18.98 25.68 -12.49
C PHE A 9 -18.55 24.37 -11.85
N TYR A 10 -17.60 23.67 -12.47
CA TYR A 10 -17.06 22.37 -11.98
C TYR A 10 -15.53 22.45 -11.88
N ARG A 11 -15.03 23.39 -11.10
CA ARG A 11 -13.58 23.62 -10.96
C ARG A 11 -12.93 22.70 -9.95
N SER A 12 -13.67 22.39 -8.92
CA SER A 12 -13.14 21.59 -7.82
C SER A 12 -13.73 20.18 -7.79
N PRO A 13 -13.03 19.18 -7.26
CA PRO A 13 -13.58 17.84 -7.03
C PRO A 13 -14.83 17.86 -6.15
N THR A 14 -14.94 18.80 -5.23
CA THR A 14 -16.10 18.95 -4.34
C THR A 14 -17.33 19.51 -5.05
N ASP A 15 -17.15 20.31 -6.09
CA ASP A 15 -18.25 20.81 -6.92
C ASP A 15 -18.84 19.70 -7.81
N MET A 16 -18.08 18.66 -8.10
CA MET A 16 -18.39 17.65 -9.09
C MET A 16 -18.86 16.32 -8.52
N GLY A 17 -19.67 16.24 -7.62
CA GLY A 17 -20.24 14.95 -7.27
C GLY A 17 -20.46 14.76 -5.78
N VAL A 18 -19.45 14.89 -4.95
CA VAL A 18 -19.59 14.58 -3.51
C VAL A 18 -20.47 15.64 -2.83
N ASN A 19 -20.27 16.93 -3.12
CA ASN A 19 -21.16 18.00 -2.64
C ASN A 19 -22.55 17.93 -3.26
N MET A 20 -22.62 17.61 -4.54
CA MET A 20 -23.91 17.41 -5.24
C MET A 20 -24.68 16.21 -4.67
N ALA A 21 -23.99 15.24 -4.09
CA ALA A 21 -24.60 14.11 -3.38
C ALA A 21 -24.92 14.43 -1.89
N GLY A 22 -24.65 15.64 -1.42
CA GLY A 22 -25.00 16.10 -0.07
C GLY A 22 -24.01 15.65 1.03
N TYR A 23 -22.81 15.19 0.67
CA TYR A 23 -21.79 14.75 1.63
C TYR A 23 -20.94 15.89 2.22
N CYS A 24 -21.12 17.12 1.76
CA CYS A 24 -20.50 18.33 2.34
C CYS A 24 -18.98 18.22 2.56
N ILE A 25 -18.24 17.88 1.52
CA ILE A 25 -16.77 17.94 1.58
C ILE A 25 -16.35 19.36 1.17
N TYR A 26 -15.59 20.01 2.03
CA TYR A 26 -15.15 21.40 1.85
C TYR A 26 -13.67 21.56 1.60
N ASP A 27 -12.88 20.51 1.83
CA ASP A 27 -11.42 20.51 1.70
C ASP A 27 -11.01 19.93 0.34
N ASP A 28 -10.86 20.80 -0.64
CA ASP A 28 -10.42 20.42 -1.99
C ASP A 28 -8.99 19.92 -2.03
N ASP A 29 -8.12 20.44 -1.20
CA ASP A 29 -6.72 20.05 -1.16
C ASP A 29 -6.59 18.61 -0.65
N ALA A 30 -7.31 18.27 0.41
CA ALA A 30 -7.36 16.91 0.94
C ALA A 30 -7.95 15.92 -0.10
N VAL A 31 -9.00 16.31 -0.83
CA VAL A 31 -9.59 15.46 -1.89
C VAL A 31 -8.63 15.29 -3.05
N CYS A 32 -7.94 16.34 -3.47
CA CYS A 32 -6.93 16.26 -4.53
C CYS A 32 -5.77 15.37 -4.13
N GLU A 33 -5.26 15.49 -2.90
CA GLU A 33 -4.17 14.64 -2.42
C GLU A 33 -4.61 13.18 -2.30
N ALA A 34 -5.77 12.90 -1.74
CA ALA A 34 -6.32 11.54 -1.69
C ALA A 34 -6.49 10.93 -3.09
N SER A 35 -6.90 11.73 -4.07
CA SER A 35 -7.03 11.30 -5.46
C SER A 35 -5.67 10.96 -6.09
N LYS A 36 -4.63 11.74 -5.82
CA LYS A 36 -3.26 11.43 -6.28
C LYS A 36 -2.76 10.13 -5.66
N GLN A 37 -2.94 9.95 -4.35
CA GLN A 37 -2.57 8.73 -3.64
C GLN A 37 -3.30 7.50 -4.20
N GLU A 38 -4.57 7.64 -4.56
CA GLU A 38 -5.34 6.56 -5.19
C GLU A 38 -4.82 6.19 -6.58
N VAL A 39 -4.40 7.17 -7.39
CA VAL A 39 -3.78 6.89 -8.70
C VAL A 39 -2.49 6.09 -8.54
N ILE A 40 -1.64 6.45 -7.57
CA ILE A 40 -0.40 5.72 -7.25
C ILE A 40 -0.73 4.30 -6.78
N ARG A 41 -1.72 4.12 -5.92
CA ARG A 41 -2.18 2.81 -5.46
C ARG A 41 -2.65 1.94 -6.63
N ARG A 42 -3.44 2.50 -7.54
CA ARG A 42 -3.90 1.78 -8.75
C ARG A 42 -2.75 1.40 -9.68
N TYR A 43 -1.79 2.30 -9.85
CA TYR A 43 -0.57 1.99 -10.60
C TYR A 43 0.12 0.74 -10.04
N TYR A 44 0.37 0.71 -8.73
CA TYR A 44 1.00 -0.42 -8.08
C TYR A 44 0.20 -1.72 -8.25
N LYS A 45 -1.11 -1.67 -7.99
CA LYS A 45 -2.00 -2.83 -8.17
C LYS A 45 -1.95 -3.36 -9.59
N THR A 46 -2.13 -2.47 -10.58
CA THR A 46 -2.10 -2.87 -11.99
C THR A 46 -0.75 -3.44 -12.40
N ALA A 47 0.36 -2.87 -11.92
CA ALA A 47 1.69 -3.41 -12.18
C ALA A 47 1.87 -4.83 -11.63
N CYS A 48 1.31 -5.11 -10.45
CA CYS A 48 1.27 -6.46 -9.88
C CYS A 48 0.40 -7.42 -10.71
N ASP A 49 -0.77 -6.96 -11.13
CA ASP A 49 -1.72 -7.76 -11.92
C ASP A 49 -1.16 -8.07 -13.32
N CYS A 50 -0.45 -7.12 -13.96
CA CYS A 50 0.28 -7.37 -15.21
C CYS A 50 1.36 -8.45 -15.03
N LYS A 51 2.17 -8.37 -13.95
CA LYS A 51 3.18 -9.41 -13.65
C LYS A 51 2.57 -10.78 -13.42
N LEU A 52 1.36 -10.86 -12.89
CA LEU A 52 0.62 -12.10 -12.67
C LEU A 52 -0.16 -12.56 -13.91
N GLY A 53 -0.10 -11.82 -15.02
CA GLY A 53 -0.84 -12.12 -16.24
C GLY A 53 -2.36 -11.93 -16.12
N ARG A 54 -2.83 -11.19 -15.10
CA ARG A 54 -4.26 -10.92 -14.87
C ARG A 54 -4.74 -9.66 -15.58
N GLU A 55 -3.85 -8.75 -15.91
CA GLU A 55 -4.16 -7.48 -16.57
C GLU A 55 -3.22 -7.26 -17.76
N LYS A 56 -3.63 -6.40 -18.70
CA LYS A 56 -2.87 -6.07 -19.92
C LYS A 56 -1.92 -4.90 -19.65
N ASP A 57 -0.76 -4.91 -20.28
CA ASP A 57 0.21 -3.81 -20.21
C ASP A 57 -0.38 -2.47 -20.69
N SER A 58 -1.33 -2.51 -21.64
CA SER A 58 -2.02 -1.31 -22.11
C SER A 58 -2.78 -0.56 -20.99
N THR A 59 -3.28 -1.28 -19.99
CA THR A 59 -3.93 -0.67 -18.81
C THR A 59 -2.90 0.04 -17.93
N LEU A 60 -1.73 -0.57 -17.75
CA LEU A 60 -0.62 0.04 -17.00
C LEU A 60 -0.14 1.33 -17.67
N GLU A 61 0.00 1.33 -18.99
CA GLU A 61 0.42 2.52 -19.75
C GLU A 61 -0.59 3.67 -19.66
N LYS A 62 -1.89 3.38 -19.63
CA LYS A 62 -2.93 4.40 -19.40
C LYS A 62 -2.77 5.06 -18.02
N ILE A 63 -2.51 4.26 -16.98
CA ILE A 63 -2.32 4.80 -15.63
C ILE A 63 -1.03 5.63 -15.56
N LYS A 64 0.06 5.19 -16.19
CA LYS A 64 1.30 5.98 -16.29
C LYS A 64 1.06 7.33 -16.97
N SER A 65 0.27 7.36 -18.04
CA SER A 65 -0.09 8.61 -18.72
C SER A 65 -0.86 9.57 -17.79
N ILE A 66 -1.80 9.05 -16.98
CA ILE A 66 -2.51 9.83 -15.98
C ILE A 66 -1.54 10.36 -14.92
N MET A 67 -0.62 9.54 -14.42
CA MET A 67 0.39 9.97 -13.45
C MET A 67 1.27 11.09 -14.01
N GLN A 68 1.69 10.99 -15.27
CA GLN A 68 2.45 12.04 -15.94
C GLN A 68 1.67 13.36 -16.06
N GLN A 69 0.38 13.29 -16.42
CA GLN A 69 -0.48 14.48 -16.49
C GLN A 69 -0.68 15.15 -15.13
N LEU A 70 -0.74 14.37 -14.06
CA LEU A 70 -0.87 14.86 -12.69
C LEU A 70 0.48 15.29 -12.08
N GLY A 71 1.60 15.01 -12.73
CA GLY A 71 2.94 15.27 -12.20
C GLY A 71 3.29 14.45 -10.97
N VAL A 72 2.65 13.27 -10.79
CA VAL A 72 2.89 12.41 -9.62
C VAL A 72 3.76 11.21 -9.95
N THR A 73 4.55 10.78 -9.00
CA THR A 73 5.45 9.63 -9.07
C THR A 73 5.09 8.60 -7.99
N PRO A 74 5.51 7.34 -8.11
CA PRO A 74 5.30 6.37 -7.04
C PRO A 74 5.94 6.76 -5.69
N ARG A 75 6.98 7.62 -5.72
CA ARG A 75 7.68 8.08 -4.50
C ARG A 75 6.90 9.13 -3.72
N ASP A 76 5.88 9.74 -4.32
CA ASP A 76 5.02 10.70 -3.65
C ASP A 76 4.08 10.02 -2.63
N ARG A 77 4.06 8.69 -2.60
CA ARG A 77 3.45 7.94 -1.51
C ARG A 77 4.42 7.84 -0.33
N HIS A 78 4.00 8.33 0.84
CA HIS A 78 4.83 8.46 2.05
C HIS A 78 5.51 7.14 2.46
N THR A 79 4.84 6.01 2.24
CA THR A 79 5.34 4.68 2.62
C THR A 79 6.40 4.11 1.67
N VAL A 80 6.54 4.63 0.45
CA VAL A 80 7.42 4.04 -0.57
C VAL A 80 8.89 4.21 -0.23
N THR A 81 9.31 5.43 0.10
CA THR A 81 10.71 5.73 0.42
C THR A 81 11.19 4.93 1.64
N PRO A 82 10.50 4.92 2.80
CA PRO A 82 10.89 4.11 3.95
C PRO A 82 10.93 2.59 3.67
N ALA A 83 10.00 2.10 2.83
CA ALA A 83 10.02 0.68 2.43
C ALA A 83 11.24 0.34 1.58
N LEU A 84 11.63 1.21 0.64
CA LEU A 84 12.80 1.02 -0.21
C LEU A 84 14.10 1.08 0.60
N GLU A 85 14.25 2.06 1.49
CA GLU A 85 15.40 2.18 2.40
C GLU A 85 15.55 0.95 3.28
N LYS A 86 14.44 0.48 3.85
CA LYS A 86 14.43 -0.75 4.67
C LYS A 86 14.81 -1.98 3.85
N SER A 87 14.34 -2.06 2.61
CA SER A 87 14.68 -3.16 1.69
C SER A 87 16.16 -3.17 1.34
N GLN A 88 16.73 -2.01 1.05
CA GLN A 88 18.15 -1.86 0.74
C GLN A 88 19.02 -2.20 1.96
N ALA A 89 18.70 -1.64 3.13
CA ALA A 89 19.46 -1.90 4.36
C ALA A 89 19.42 -3.36 4.80
N ALA A 90 18.31 -4.05 4.55
CA ALA A 90 18.14 -5.45 4.94
C ALA A 90 18.51 -6.46 3.84
N ASN A 91 18.80 -5.98 2.63
CA ASN A 91 18.96 -6.80 1.42
C ASN A 91 17.84 -7.85 1.26
N ALA A 92 16.61 -7.45 1.58
CA ALA A 92 15.43 -8.31 1.60
C ALA A 92 14.17 -7.49 1.27
N PRO A 93 13.11 -8.11 0.74
CA PRO A 93 11.83 -7.43 0.55
C PRO A 93 11.34 -6.78 1.84
N ALA A 94 10.86 -5.54 1.75
CA ALA A 94 10.31 -4.79 2.85
C ALA A 94 8.94 -4.21 2.50
N ALA A 95 8.18 -3.85 3.53
CA ALA A 95 6.92 -3.15 3.43
C ALA A 95 6.88 -2.03 4.46
N ALA A 96 6.05 -1.02 4.23
CA ALA A 96 5.80 0.06 5.16
C ALA A 96 4.30 0.30 5.29
N LEU A 97 3.88 0.69 6.48
CA LEU A 97 2.52 1.08 6.83
C LEU A 97 2.56 2.47 7.46
N GLU A 98 1.63 3.31 7.09
CA GLU A 98 1.38 4.60 7.72
C GLU A 98 0.22 4.44 8.70
N LEU A 99 0.43 4.87 9.94
CA LEU A 99 -0.57 4.88 11.00
C LEU A 99 -1.37 6.19 10.94
N GLU A 100 -2.52 6.24 11.61
CA GLU A 100 -3.38 7.43 11.67
C GLU A 100 -2.68 8.67 12.23
N ASP A 101 -1.67 8.47 13.08
CA ASP A 101 -0.86 9.53 13.66
C ASP A 101 0.31 9.99 12.75
N GLY A 102 0.38 9.49 11.51
CA GLY A 102 1.41 9.82 10.54
C GLY A 102 2.73 9.06 10.74
N ARG A 103 2.87 8.21 11.75
CA ARG A 103 4.07 7.37 11.93
C ARG A 103 4.13 6.30 10.85
N ILE A 104 5.31 6.14 10.25
CA ILE A 104 5.55 5.09 9.26
C ILE A 104 6.29 3.93 9.94
N ILE A 105 5.66 2.78 9.92
CA ILE A 105 6.19 1.55 10.47
C ILE A 105 6.63 0.63 9.34
N THR A 106 7.85 0.12 9.43
CA THR A 106 8.43 -0.74 8.41
C THR A 106 8.57 -2.19 8.90
N GLY A 107 8.46 -3.13 7.95
CA GLY A 107 8.74 -4.54 8.18
C GLY A 107 9.57 -5.12 7.06
N ARG A 108 10.43 -6.08 7.34
CA ARG A 108 11.22 -6.83 6.35
C ARG A 108 10.79 -8.28 6.28
N LYS A 109 11.02 -8.91 5.15
CA LYS A 109 10.88 -10.37 5.01
C LYS A 109 11.86 -11.08 5.94
N THR A 110 11.37 -12.08 6.65
CA THR A 110 12.16 -13.00 7.47
C THR A 110 11.87 -14.43 7.02
N GLN A 111 12.57 -15.41 7.60
CA GLN A 111 12.25 -16.82 7.35
C GLN A 111 10.83 -17.18 7.83
N LEU A 112 10.37 -16.53 8.87
CA LEU A 112 9.08 -16.81 9.49
C LEU A 112 7.93 -16.06 8.79
N MET A 113 8.11 -14.77 8.45
CA MET A 113 7.04 -13.87 8.03
C MET A 113 7.36 -13.15 6.72
N SER A 114 6.33 -12.86 5.93
CA SER A 114 6.42 -11.93 4.80
C SER A 114 6.72 -10.50 5.29
N ALA A 115 7.16 -9.63 4.39
CA ALA A 115 7.42 -8.23 4.71
C ALA A 115 6.18 -7.50 5.25
N SER A 116 5.02 -7.75 4.64
CA SER A 116 3.74 -7.18 5.07
C SER A 116 3.32 -7.68 6.45
N ALA A 117 3.42 -8.99 6.72
CA ALA A 117 3.11 -9.53 8.03
C ALA A 117 4.03 -8.95 9.12
N SER A 118 5.33 -8.78 8.82
CA SER A 118 6.27 -8.13 9.74
C SER A 118 5.91 -6.67 9.99
N ALA A 119 5.50 -5.93 8.96
CA ALA A 119 5.06 -4.55 9.12
C ALA A 119 3.80 -4.45 10.00
N VAL A 120 2.80 -5.33 9.81
CA VAL A 120 1.60 -5.38 10.65
C VAL A 120 1.94 -5.68 12.12
N VAL A 121 2.78 -6.68 12.38
CA VAL A 121 3.20 -7.03 13.75
C VAL A 121 3.94 -5.86 14.40
N ASN A 122 4.83 -5.18 13.67
CA ASN A 122 5.55 -4.00 14.17
C ASN A 122 4.58 -2.84 14.43
N SER A 123 3.54 -2.67 13.61
CA SER A 123 2.50 -1.67 13.82
C SER A 123 1.69 -1.95 15.10
N VAL A 124 1.32 -3.20 15.35
CA VAL A 124 0.66 -3.60 16.61
C VAL A 124 1.53 -3.29 17.82
N LYS A 125 2.84 -3.58 17.75
CA LYS A 125 3.78 -3.21 18.82
C LYS A 125 3.82 -1.70 19.05
N ALA A 126 3.94 -0.93 17.97
CA ALA A 126 4.02 0.53 18.05
C ALA A 126 2.74 1.15 18.63
N LEU A 127 1.57 0.64 18.26
CA LEU A 127 0.27 1.09 18.79
C LEU A 127 0.09 0.70 20.26
N ALA A 128 0.57 -0.48 20.66
CA ALA A 128 0.50 -0.95 22.03
C ALA A 128 1.62 -0.38 22.95
N GLY A 129 2.53 0.43 22.41
CA GLY A 129 3.67 0.97 23.17
C GLY A 129 4.64 -0.10 23.69
N LEU A 130 4.74 -1.24 22.97
CA LEU A 130 5.60 -2.36 23.35
C LEU A 130 7.01 -2.16 22.78
N ASP A 131 8.01 -2.51 23.61
CA ASP A 131 9.42 -2.52 23.17
C ASP A 131 9.64 -3.54 22.04
N ASP A 132 10.48 -3.18 21.07
CA ASP A 132 10.82 -4.04 19.95
C ASP A 132 11.46 -5.38 20.36
N LYS A 133 12.09 -5.42 21.54
CA LYS A 133 12.70 -6.64 22.10
C LYS A 133 11.67 -7.65 22.58
N ILE A 134 10.43 -7.24 22.82
CA ILE A 134 9.36 -8.13 23.29
C ILE A 134 8.98 -9.07 22.13
N MET A 135 9.10 -10.37 22.35
CA MET A 135 8.63 -11.39 21.44
C MET A 135 7.12 -11.59 21.61
N LEU A 136 6.31 -11.20 20.62
CA LEU A 136 4.86 -11.40 20.65
C LEU A 136 4.46 -12.87 20.51
N ILE A 137 5.32 -13.69 19.89
CA ILE A 137 5.09 -15.11 19.72
C ILE A 137 6.20 -15.86 20.44
N SER A 138 5.81 -16.77 21.32
CA SER A 138 6.77 -17.58 22.08
C SER A 138 7.67 -18.39 21.15
N PRO A 139 8.98 -18.51 21.43
CA PRO A 139 9.90 -19.37 20.68
C PRO A 139 9.42 -20.81 20.59
N ILE A 140 8.77 -21.33 21.63
CA ILE A 140 8.21 -22.70 21.66
C ILE A 140 7.16 -22.91 20.56
N VAL A 141 6.37 -21.85 20.24
CA VAL A 141 5.37 -21.90 19.17
C VAL A 141 6.02 -21.70 17.80
N LEU A 142 7.11 -20.93 17.74
CA LEU A 142 7.81 -20.65 16.49
C LEU A 142 8.56 -21.83 15.92
N GLU A 143 9.15 -22.66 16.77
CA GLU A 143 9.97 -23.79 16.35
C GLU A 143 9.21 -24.80 15.45
N PRO A 144 8.02 -25.31 15.83
CA PRO A 144 7.25 -26.20 14.96
C PRO A 144 6.78 -25.51 13.67
N ILE A 145 6.50 -24.19 13.69
CA ILE A 145 6.11 -23.44 12.50
C ILE A 145 7.28 -23.32 11.52
N LEU A 146 8.49 -23.04 12.02
CA LEU A 146 9.70 -22.95 11.19
C LEU A 146 10.04 -24.32 10.57
N ARG A 147 9.91 -25.38 11.34
CA ARG A 147 10.09 -26.74 10.86
C ARG A 147 9.09 -27.10 9.76
N LEU A 148 7.80 -26.81 9.98
CA LEU A 148 6.75 -27.03 8.99
C LEU A 148 7.01 -26.25 7.70
N LYS A 149 7.48 -24.98 7.79
CA LYS A 149 7.83 -24.17 6.62
C LYS A 149 9.05 -24.72 5.86
N GLY A 150 9.98 -25.34 6.54
CA GLY A 150 11.13 -26.00 5.91
C GLY A 150 10.75 -27.26 5.16
N GLU A 151 9.74 -27.98 5.61
CA GLU A 151 9.25 -29.23 5.01
C GLU A 151 8.25 -29.01 3.86
N ILE A 152 7.58 -27.83 3.80
CA ILE A 152 6.62 -27.51 2.74
C ILE A 152 7.34 -26.81 1.57
N PRO A 153 7.15 -27.24 0.32
CA PRO A 153 7.74 -26.59 -0.84
C PRO A 153 7.36 -25.11 -0.92
N VAL A 154 8.33 -24.26 -1.23
CA VAL A 154 8.20 -22.78 -1.25
C VAL A 154 7.00 -22.29 -2.10
N TRP A 155 6.67 -22.98 -3.21
CA TRP A 155 5.55 -22.64 -4.05
C TRP A 155 4.18 -22.78 -3.36
N ALA A 156 4.01 -23.75 -2.46
CA ALA A 156 2.75 -23.94 -1.73
C ALA A 156 2.53 -22.86 -0.67
N VAL A 157 3.60 -22.29 -0.10
CA VAL A 157 3.55 -21.18 0.84
C VAL A 157 3.33 -19.86 0.11
N GLN A 158 3.95 -19.69 -1.05
CA GLN A 158 3.88 -18.47 -1.85
C GLN A 158 2.48 -18.22 -2.44
N ALA A 159 1.78 -19.28 -2.85
CA ALA A 159 0.42 -19.19 -3.34
C ALA A 159 -0.59 -18.72 -2.27
N ARG A 160 -0.34 -19.00 -0.99
CA ARG A 160 -1.20 -18.55 0.11
C ARG A 160 -0.85 -17.15 0.65
N CYS A 161 0.41 -16.75 0.58
CA CYS A 161 0.83 -15.41 1.02
C CYS A 161 0.51 -14.32 0.00
N SER A 162 0.50 -14.63 -1.29
CA SER A 162 0.14 -13.66 -2.33
C SER A 162 -1.33 -13.23 -2.28
N SER A 163 -2.22 -14.05 -1.73
CA SER A 163 -3.63 -13.67 -1.55
C SER A 163 -3.86 -12.68 -0.39
N LEU A 164 -2.99 -12.65 0.62
CA LEU A 164 -3.08 -11.71 1.74
C LEU A 164 -2.43 -10.34 1.43
N THR A 165 -1.48 -10.32 0.51
CA THR A 165 -0.75 -9.08 0.13
C THR A 165 -1.56 -8.17 -0.80
N MET A 166 -2.73 -8.62 -1.27
CA MET A 166 -3.56 -7.89 -2.25
C MET A 166 -4.59 -6.94 -1.65
N TYR A 167 -4.71 -6.81 -0.32
CA TYR A 167 -5.78 -6.02 0.32
C TYR A 167 -5.31 -4.96 1.33
N LEU A 168 -4.01 -4.65 1.37
CA LEU A 168 -3.51 -3.56 2.24
C LEU A 168 -2.87 -2.44 1.43
#